data_35df38f563160cf5d1ad32387c000415
#
_entry.id   35df38f563160cf5d1ad32387c000415
#
_cell.length_a   1.000
_cell.length_b   1.000
_cell.length_c   1.000
_cell.angle_alpha   90.00
_cell.angle_beta   90.00
_cell.angle_gamma   90.00
#
_symmetry.space_group_name_H-M   'P 1'
#
loop_
_entity.id
_entity.type
_entity.pdbx_description
1 polymer ?
#
loop_
_entity_poly.entity_id
_entity_poly.type
_entity_poly.pdbx_seq_one_letter_code
_entity_poly.pdbx_strand_id
1 'polypeptide(L)'
;MVKKGLIIVLAAVLLICGVTGCKQNVGTPEDNAVVEETEEDTGEGQTNRLFGFSCADLSDPFCEVLKDSVSVSLEEQGDRILVRDAGKSAEVQADQILEMIESGVETVFLIPVDPDAVTGALESLKEAEIPVINLDVRVQEAGLTDGFIGSDNYSAGVFCAEDLIRRMPDGGQIGILECTEISSVVERINGFEEAVQNAGFEVTGRISAMPDDGEKIRKKLRSMLSDEHSPDVLMCGDDRMALCAMDVLQDSGRSDVIVYSIGGSPAVKSALKKTDSALAGIGALSPINMGKTAVKTASVLLENGACEPEIYVETFFIDRENIDMYGTDGWQ
;
A
#
# COMPACT_ATOMS: atom_id res chain seq x y z
N MET A 1 12.03 9.36 -60.25
CA MET A 1 11.90 8.26 -61.23
C MET A 1 11.37 7.02 -60.48
N VAL A 2 10.22 6.52 -60.98
CA VAL A 2 9.69 5.14 -60.94
C VAL A 2 9.28 4.60 -59.55
N LYS A 3 8.01 4.59 -59.18
CA LYS A 3 6.73 3.92 -59.52
C LYS A 3 6.60 2.47 -59.02
N LYS A 4 5.54 2.27 -58.19
CA LYS A 4 4.51 1.19 -58.19
C LYS A 4 4.93 -0.14 -57.53
N GLY A 5 4.10 -0.86 -56.77
CA GLY A 5 2.66 -1.02 -56.92
C GLY A 5 2.02 -1.77 -55.77
N LEU A 6 0.80 -1.49 -55.63
CA LEU A 6 -0.29 -2.00 -54.83
C LEU A 6 -0.76 -3.37 -55.36
N ILE A 7 -0.99 -4.38 -54.50
CA ILE A 7 -1.86 -5.53 -54.83
C ILE A 7 -2.82 -5.78 -53.67
N ILE A 8 -4.09 -5.49 -53.95
CA ILE A 8 -5.28 -5.90 -53.17
C ILE A 8 -5.74 -7.25 -53.76
N VAL A 9 -5.99 -8.23 -52.95
CA VAL A 9 -6.80 -9.39 -53.34
C VAL A 9 -7.96 -9.55 -52.37
N LEU A 10 -9.13 -9.33 -52.91
CA LEU A 10 -10.47 -9.51 -52.39
C LEU A 10 -11.03 -10.83 -52.98
N ALA A 11 -11.62 -11.73 -52.19
CA ALA A 11 -12.60 -12.73 -52.65
C ALA A 11 -13.37 -13.21 -51.39
N ALA A 12 -14.56 -12.84 -51.14
CA ALA A 12 -15.92 -13.11 -51.60
C ALA A 12 -16.36 -14.55 -51.39
N VAL A 13 -17.15 -14.71 -50.36
CA VAL A 13 -18.55 -15.23 -50.25
C VAL A 13 -18.92 -16.49 -51.04
N LEU A 14 -19.49 -17.50 -50.35
CA LEU A 14 -20.69 -18.17 -50.81
C LEU A 14 -21.46 -18.86 -49.64
N LEU A 15 -22.68 -18.38 -49.42
CA LEU A 15 -23.78 -18.98 -48.68
C LEU A 15 -24.35 -20.17 -49.50
N ILE A 16 -24.67 -21.28 -48.88
CA ILE A 16 -25.68 -22.20 -49.40
C ILE A 16 -26.64 -22.62 -48.29
N CYS A 17 -27.88 -22.20 -48.41
CA CYS A 17 -29.04 -22.70 -47.67
C CYS A 17 -29.51 -24.01 -48.32
N GLY A 18 -29.89 -24.97 -47.49
CA GLY A 18 -30.62 -26.16 -47.96
C GLY A 18 -31.63 -26.59 -46.90
N VAL A 19 -32.90 -26.42 -47.24
CA VAL A 19 -34.07 -26.76 -46.41
C VAL A 19 -34.65 -28.11 -46.86
N THR A 20 -35.36 -28.76 -45.94
CA THR A 20 -36.45 -29.71 -46.06
C THR A 20 -36.19 -31.20 -45.84
N GLY A 21 -37.03 -31.74 -44.95
CA GLY A 21 -37.62 -33.07 -45.12
C GLY A 21 -38.01 -33.80 -43.83
N CYS A 22 -39.24 -33.53 -43.31
CA CYS A 22 -39.91 -34.40 -42.33
C CYS A 22 -40.17 -35.79 -42.90
N LYS A 23 -39.94 -36.84 -42.10
CA LYS A 23 -40.78 -38.03 -42.11
C LYS A 23 -40.78 -38.69 -40.72
N GLN A 24 -41.99 -38.78 -40.15
CA GLN A 24 -42.33 -39.69 -39.03
C GLN A 24 -42.17 -41.16 -39.43
N ASN A 25 -41.66 -41.98 -38.53
CA ASN A 25 -42.15 -43.33 -38.39
C ASN A 25 -42.02 -43.89 -36.97
N VAL A 26 -43.06 -44.57 -36.53
CA VAL A 26 -43.38 -45.13 -35.23
C VAL A 26 -42.71 -46.49 -35.07
N GLY A 27 -42.24 -46.87 -33.87
CA GLY A 27 -41.90 -48.28 -33.55
C GLY A 27 -41.00 -48.44 -32.32
N THR A 28 -41.61 -48.54 -31.17
CA THR A 28 -41.36 -49.28 -29.89
C THR A 28 -39.97 -49.80 -29.48
N PRO A 29 -39.78 -50.09 -28.17
CA PRO A 29 -38.64 -49.65 -27.34
C PRO A 29 -37.71 -50.81 -26.99
N GLU A 30 -36.46 -50.54 -26.73
CA GLU A 30 -35.65 -51.28 -25.75
C GLU A 30 -34.22 -50.71 -25.69
N ASP A 31 -33.76 -50.66 -24.47
CA ASP A 31 -32.41 -50.42 -23.94
C ASP A 31 -32.03 -48.96 -23.56
N ASN A 32 -32.26 -48.74 -22.26
CA ASN A 32 -31.63 -47.75 -21.47
C ASN A 32 -30.11 -48.01 -21.39
N ALA A 33 -29.30 -47.22 -22.08
CA ALA A 33 -27.95 -46.91 -21.68
C ALA A 33 -27.96 -45.43 -21.25
N VAL A 34 -28.10 -45.20 -19.95
CA VAL A 34 -27.82 -43.91 -19.30
C VAL A 34 -26.33 -43.68 -19.46
N VAL A 35 -25.96 -42.84 -20.42
CA VAL A 35 -24.65 -42.21 -20.41
C VAL A 35 -24.76 -41.13 -19.31
N GLU A 36 -24.28 -41.44 -18.12
CA GLU A 36 -23.91 -40.43 -17.14
C GLU A 36 -22.81 -39.59 -17.79
N GLU A 37 -23.19 -38.40 -18.28
CA GLU A 37 -22.25 -37.33 -18.45
C GLU A 37 -21.78 -36.98 -17.02
N THR A 38 -20.63 -37.53 -16.63
CA THR A 38 -19.87 -37.00 -15.52
C THR A 38 -19.48 -35.59 -15.95
N GLU A 39 -20.23 -34.60 -15.46
CA GLU A 39 -19.72 -33.27 -15.31
C GLU A 39 -18.42 -33.42 -14.52
N GLU A 40 -17.28 -33.29 -15.18
CA GLU A 40 -16.02 -33.01 -14.53
C GLU A 40 -16.22 -31.65 -13.87
N ASP A 41 -16.61 -31.69 -12.61
CA ASP A 41 -16.48 -30.58 -11.68
C ASP A 41 -14.98 -30.24 -11.60
N THR A 42 -14.54 -29.31 -12.47
CA THR A 42 -13.27 -28.60 -12.31
C THR A 42 -13.43 -27.59 -11.20
N GLY A 43 -13.83 -28.05 -10.05
CA GLY A 43 -13.72 -27.31 -8.80
C GLY A 43 -12.24 -27.13 -8.54
N GLU A 44 -11.69 -25.97 -8.92
CA GLU A 44 -10.53 -25.42 -8.24
C GLU A 44 -10.92 -25.39 -6.76
N GLY A 45 -10.30 -26.27 -5.97
CA GLY A 45 -10.70 -26.50 -4.60
C GLY A 45 -10.56 -25.21 -3.80
N GLN A 46 -11.70 -24.67 -3.37
CA GLN A 46 -11.70 -23.62 -2.35
C GLN A 46 -10.94 -24.15 -1.14
N THR A 47 -9.82 -23.53 -0.83
CA THR A 47 -8.89 -24.01 0.20
C THR A 47 -9.45 -23.82 1.61
N ASN A 48 -10.36 -22.83 1.83
CA ASN A 48 -11.01 -22.51 3.11
C ASN A 48 -10.04 -22.38 4.30
N ARG A 49 -8.81 -21.93 4.02
CA ARG A 49 -7.76 -21.69 5.02
C ARG A 49 -8.17 -20.53 5.93
N LEU A 50 -7.61 -20.49 7.13
CA LEU A 50 -7.77 -19.36 8.05
C LEU A 50 -6.45 -18.61 8.18
N PHE A 51 -6.44 -17.33 7.83
CA PHE A 51 -5.29 -16.44 7.99
C PHE A 51 -5.50 -15.49 9.16
N GLY A 52 -4.42 -15.12 9.84
CA GLY A 52 -4.42 -14.08 10.85
C GLY A 52 -3.98 -12.73 10.26
N PHE A 53 -4.60 -11.63 10.69
CA PHE A 53 -4.12 -10.27 10.44
C PHE A 53 -4.01 -9.54 11.77
N SER A 54 -2.77 -9.36 12.25
CA SER A 54 -2.45 -8.64 13.48
C SER A 54 -1.97 -7.24 13.16
N CYS A 55 -2.74 -6.24 13.58
CA CYS A 55 -2.52 -4.84 13.26
C CYS A 55 -2.21 -4.01 14.50
N ALA A 56 -1.25 -3.11 14.37
CA ALA A 56 -0.89 -2.15 15.42
C ALA A 56 -2.03 -1.20 15.77
N ASP A 57 -2.73 -0.67 14.76
CA ASP A 57 -3.81 0.32 14.93
C ASP A 57 -4.66 0.40 13.66
N LEU A 58 -5.89 -0.09 13.70
CA LEU A 58 -6.84 0.01 12.58
C LEU A 58 -7.52 1.39 12.47
N SER A 59 -7.29 2.31 13.40
CA SER A 59 -7.69 3.71 13.23
C SER A 59 -6.78 4.47 12.25
N ASP A 60 -5.62 3.89 11.89
CA ASP A 60 -4.78 4.40 10.82
C ASP A 60 -5.38 4.02 9.44
N PRO A 61 -5.72 5.02 8.59
CA PRO A 61 -6.35 4.75 7.29
C PRO A 61 -5.52 3.88 6.34
N PHE A 62 -4.18 3.87 6.49
CA PHE A 62 -3.30 2.98 5.72
C PHE A 62 -3.50 1.52 6.14
N CYS A 63 -3.47 1.26 7.45
CA CYS A 63 -3.67 -0.08 8.02
C CYS A 63 -5.08 -0.62 7.71
N GLU A 64 -6.11 0.24 7.77
CA GLU A 64 -7.48 -0.13 7.44
C GLU A 64 -7.60 -0.63 5.99
N VAL A 65 -7.08 0.15 5.03
CA VAL A 65 -7.13 -0.21 3.60
C VAL A 65 -6.25 -1.43 3.30
N LEU A 66 -5.09 -1.55 3.93
CA LEU A 66 -4.23 -2.73 3.80
C LEU A 66 -4.95 -4.00 4.27
N LYS A 67 -5.59 -3.96 5.44
CA LYS A 67 -6.44 -5.04 5.97
C LYS A 67 -7.59 -5.38 5.01
N ASP A 68 -8.27 -4.37 4.46
CA ASP A 68 -9.37 -4.59 3.51
C ASP A 68 -8.87 -5.26 2.22
N SER A 69 -7.72 -4.82 1.70
CA SER A 69 -7.11 -5.43 0.52
C SER A 69 -6.71 -6.90 0.74
N VAL A 70 -6.14 -7.21 1.92
CA VAL A 70 -5.83 -8.59 2.31
C VAL A 70 -7.11 -9.42 2.42
N SER A 71 -8.16 -8.87 3.09
CA SER A 71 -9.44 -9.56 3.28
C SER A 71 -10.10 -9.93 1.96
N VAL A 72 -10.22 -8.94 1.05
CA VAL A 72 -10.82 -9.16 -0.27
C VAL A 72 -10.02 -10.19 -1.08
N SER A 73 -8.68 -10.09 -1.06
CA SER A 73 -7.82 -11.01 -1.82
C SER A 73 -7.88 -12.46 -1.31
N LEU A 74 -8.08 -12.67 0.00
CA LEU A 74 -8.29 -14.00 0.59
C LEU A 74 -9.69 -14.53 0.26
N GLU A 75 -10.72 -13.69 0.38
CA GLU A 75 -12.11 -14.07 0.06
C GLU A 75 -12.26 -14.50 -1.40
N GLU A 76 -11.56 -13.83 -2.34
CA GLU A 76 -11.53 -14.24 -3.76
C GLU A 76 -10.93 -15.63 -3.97
N GLN A 77 -10.09 -16.12 -3.05
CA GLN A 77 -9.51 -17.46 -3.07
C GLN A 77 -10.36 -18.49 -2.27
N GLY A 78 -11.45 -18.04 -1.64
CA GLY A 78 -12.28 -18.86 -0.76
C GLY A 78 -11.70 -19.07 0.64
N ASP A 79 -10.71 -18.27 1.01
CA ASP A 79 -10.06 -18.29 2.32
C ASP A 79 -10.72 -17.30 3.31
N ARG A 80 -10.43 -17.45 4.59
CA ARG A 80 -10.98 -16.64 5.69
C ARG A 80 -9.88 -15.90 6.42
N ILE A 81 -10.25 -14.79 7.06
CA ILE A 81 -9.33 -13.96 7.82
C ILE A 81 -9.82 -13.75 9.25
N LEU A 82 -8.91 -13.85 10.23
CA LEU A 82 -9.10 -13.47 11.62
C LEU A 82 -8.34 -12.17 11.88
N VAL A 83 -9.06 -11.05 11.97
CA VAL A 83 -8.46 -9.73 12.19
C VAL A 83 -8.40 -9.42 13.67
N ARG A 84 -7.26 -8.86 14.13
CA ARG A 84 -7.06 -8.32 15.47
C ARG A 84 -6.42 -6.94 15.40
N ASP A 85 -7.02 -6.00 16.11
CA ASP A 85 -6.52 -4.65 16.32
C ASP A 85 -5.92 -4.54 17.71
N ALA A 86 -4.63 -4.23 17.79
CA ALA A 86 -3.93 -4.09 19.05
C ALA A 86 -4.17 -2.74 19.74
N GLY A 87 -4.74 -1.75 19.02
CA GLY A 87 -5.04 -0.43 19.57
C GLY A 87 -3.81 0.26 20.17
N LYS A 88 -2.65 0.09 19.55
CA LYS A 88 -1.33 0.62 19.96
C LYS A 88 -0.76 0.00 21.25
N SER A 89 -1.25 -1.16 21.66
CA SER A 89 -0.73 -1.87 22.83
C SER A 89 0.03 -3.13 22.40
N ALA A 90 1.34 -3.15 22.63
CA ALA A 90 2.19 -4.30 22.33
C ALA A 90 1.79 -5.54 23.18
N GLU A 91 1.34 -5.33 24.44
CA GLU A 91 0.84 -6.40 25.30
C GLU A 91 -0.43 -7.03 24.72
N VAL A 92 -1.40 -6.20 24.29
CA VAL A 92 -2.64 -6.67 23.64
C VAL A 92 -2.31 -7.40 22.34
N GLN A 93 -1.34 -6.90 21.56
CA GLN A 93 -0.91 -7.56 20.32
C GLN A 93 -0.37 -8.97 20.59
N ALA A 94 0.49 -9.12 21.59
CA ALA A 94 1.05 -10.42 21.97
C ALA A 94 -0.06 -11.42 22.38
N ASP A 95 -1.00 -11.01 23.22
CA ASP A 95 -2.13 -11.85 23.63
C ASP A 95 -3.01 -12.25 22.43
N GLN A 96 -3.28 -11.32 21.53
CA GLN A 96 -4.06 -11.57 20.31
C GLN A 96 -3.37 -12.54 19.35
N ILE A 97 -2.04 -12.51 19.26
CA ILE A 97 -1.26 -13.48 18.46
C ILE A 97 -1.39 -14.88 19.05
N LEU A 98 -1.36 -15.02 20.38
CA LEU A 98 -1.59 -16.32 21.03
C LEU A 98 -3.02 -16.84 20.75
N GLU A 99 -4.04 -15.97 20.76
CA GLU A 99 -5.40 -16.34 20.36
C GLU A 99 -5.47 -16.81 18.89
N MET A 100 -4.69 -16.21 17.98
CA MET A 100 -4.59 -16.64 16.58
C MET A 100 -4.01 -18.05 16.47
N ILE A 101 -2.96 -18.36 17.24
CA ILE A 101 -2.37 -19.70 17.30
C ILE A 101 -3.41 -20.72 17.76
N GLU A 102 -4.15 -20.43 18.84
CA GLU A 102 -5.22 -21.30 19.35
C GLU A 102 -6.36 -21.48 18.36
N SER A 103 -6.62 -20.47 17.52
CA SER A 103 -7.66 -20.49 16.48
C SER A 103 -7.25 -21.31 15.26
N GLY A 104 -6.00 -21.74 15.16
CA GLY A 104 -5.48 -22.55 14.07
C GLY A 104 -5.31 -21.76 12.75
N VAL A 105 -4.81 -20.53 12.81
CA VAL A 105 -4.43 -19.78 11.59
C VAL A 105 -3.24 -20.46 10.92
N GLU A 106 -3.22 -20.44 9.59
CA GLU A 106 -2.15 -21.08 8.80
C GLU A 106 -1.02 -20.12 8.44
N THR A 107 -1.25 -18.82 8.52
CA THR A 107 -0.26 -17.75 8.29
C THR A 107 -0.72 -16.49 9.00
N VAL A 108 0.20 -15.70 9.52
CA VAL A 108 -0.09 -14.39 10.12
C VAL A 108 0.51 -13.27 9.28
N PHE A 109 -0.33 -12.29 8.89
CA PHE A 109 0.09 -10.99 8.42
C PHE A 109 0.26 -10.07 9.62
N LEU A 110 1.44 -9.50 9.80
CA LEU A 110 1.80 -8.75 11.01
C LEU A 110 2.25 -7.32 10.70
N ILE A 111 1.56 -6.33 11.26
CA ILE A 111 2.05 -4.96 11.41
C ILE A 111 2.33 -4.76 12.90
N PRO A 112 3.59 -4.69 13.35
CA PRO A 112 3.90 -4.64 14.78
C PRO A 112 3.56 -3.27 15.40
N VAL A 113 3.07 -3.29 16.64
CA VAL A 113 2.96 -2.07 17.47
C VAL A 113 4.34 -1.56 17.85
N ASP A 114 5.20 -2.48 18.25
CA ASP A 114 6.59 -2.23 18.62
C ASP A 114 7.46 -3.35 18.04
N PRO A 115 8.43 -2.98 17.17
CA PRO A 115 9.29 -3.95 16.49
C PRO A 115 10.08 -4.89 17.39
N ASP A 116 10.43 -4.47 18.59
CA ASP A 116 11.22 -5.25 19.57
C ASP A 116 10.30 -6.04 20.50
N ALA A 117 9.26 -5.41 21.03
CA ALA A 117 8.34 -6.02 21.98
C ALA A 117 7.57 -7.23 21.41
N VAL A 118 7.37 -7.30 20.09
CA VAL A 118 6.66 -8.40 19.41
C VAL A 118 7.46 -9.71 19.34
N THR A 119 8.75 -9.69 19.68
CA THR A 119 9.69 -10.83 19.54
C THR A 119 9.18 -12.11 20.23
N GLY A 120 8.68 -12.03 21.46
CA GLY A 120 8.15 -13.20 22.17
C GLY A 120 6.93 -13.84 21.51
N ALA A 121 6.07 -13.02 20.89
CA ALA A 121 4.92 -13.53 20.14
C ALA A 121 5.36 -14.18 18.81
N LEU A 122 6.39 -13.64 18.15
CA LEU A 122 7.00 -14.26 16.97
C LEU A 122 7.65 -15.60 17.29
N GLU A 123 8.33 -15.73 18.45
CA GLU A 123 8.86 -17.01 18.91
C GLU A 123 7.75 -18.05 19.11
N SER A 124 6.60 -17.65 19.67
CA SER A 124 5.43 -18.52 19.85
C SER A 124 4.83 -18.98 18.52
N LEU A 125 4.76 -18.10 17.50
CA LEU A 125 4.33 -18.45 16.15
C LEU A 125 5.30 -19.46 15.50
N LYS A 126 6.60 -19.25 15.67
CA LYS A 126 7.65 -20.14 15.15
C LYS A 126 7.59 -21.52 15.82
N GLU A 127 7.37 -21.60 17.15
CA GLU A 127 7.18 -22.86 17.88
C GLU A 127 5.93 -23.62 17.42
N ALA A 128 4.89 -22.88 17.01
CA ALA A 128 3.65 -23.43 16.46
C ALA A 128 3.75 -23.75 14.95
N GLU A 129 4.92 -23.53 14.33
CA GLU A 129 5.17 -23.71 12.88
C GLU A 129 4.21 -22.89 11.99
N ILE A 130 3.76 -21.71 12.48
CA ILE A 130 2.88 -20.78 11.74
C ILE A 130 3.74 -19.70 11.08
N PRO A 131 3.78 -19.63 9.74
CA PRO A 131 4.57 -18.64 9.02
C PRO A 131 4.05 -17.22 9.23
N VAL A 132 4.97 -16.24 9.14
CA VAL A 132 4.68 -14.82 9.35
C VAL A 132 5.13 -14.00 8.14
N ILE A 133 4.21 -13.25 7.55
CA ILE A 133 4.51 -12.17 6.59
C ILE A 133 4.45 -10.84 7.34
N ASN A 134 5.60 -10.22 7.57
CA ASN A 134 5.70 -8.91 8.20
C ASN A 134 5.37 -7.80 7.19
N LEU A 135 4.53 -6.86 7.56
CA LEU A 135 4.04 -5.79 6.68
C LEU A 135 4.42 -4.41 7.21
N ASP A 136 4.73 -3.50 6.30
CA ASP A 136 4.96 -2.06 6.47
C ASP A 136 6.09 -1.71 7.45
N VAL A 137 5.93 -1.99 8.73
CA VAL A 137 6.93 -1.72 9.77
C VAL A 137 7.72 -2.98 10.06
N ARG A 138 9.03 -2.93 9.85
CA ARG A 138 9.93 -4.07 10.01
C ARG A 138 10.11 -4.43 11.49
N VAL A 139 9.97 -5.72 11.82
CA VAL A 139 10.31 -6.24 13.17
C VAL A 139 11.82 -6.22 13.41
N GLN A 140 12.24 -6.16 14.67
CA GLN A 140 13.66 -6.14 15.04
C GLN A 140 14.34 -7.48 14.72
N GLU A 141 13.70 -8.59 15.02
CA GLU A 141 14.20 -9.94 14.79
C GLU A 141 13.66 -10.52 13.47
N ALA A 142 14.17 -10.00 12.34
CA ALA A 142 13.72 -10.40 10.99
C ALA A 142 13.84 -11.92 10.74
N GLY A 143 14.74 -12.64 11.42
CA GLY A 143 14.89 -14.11 11.34
C GLY A 143 13.73 -14.91 11.96
N LEU A 144 12.75 -14.25 12.57
CA LEU A 144 11.51 -14.84 13.09
C LEU A 144 10.32 -14.67 12.15
N THR A 145 10.51 -14.06 10.99
CA THR A 145 9.49 -13.91 9.94
C THR A 145 9.95 -14.57 8.65
N ASP A 146 9.02 -15.01 7.82
CA ASP A 146 9.29 -15.73 6.57
C ASP A 146 9.38 -14.79 5.38
N GLY A 147 8.82 -13.58 5.48
CA GLY A 147 8.92 -12.54 4.48
C GLY A 147 8.55 -11.16 5.04
N PHE A 148 9.09 -10.13 4.39
CA PHE A 148 8.75 -8.73 4.65
C PHE A 148 8.19 -8.09 3.38
N ILE A 149 7.10 -7.34 3.53
CA ILE A 149 6.53 -6.55 2.43
C ILE A 149 6.35 -5.12 2.93
N GLY A 150 7.06 -4.19 2.32
CA GLY A 150 7.01 -2.77 2.62
C GLY A 150 6.77 -1.94 1.36
N SER A 151 6.57 -0.63 1.53
CA SER A 151 6.62 0.33 0.43
C SER A 151 8.09 0.70 0.13
N ASP A 152 8.38 1.10 -1.10
CA ASP A 152 9.66 1.75 -1.43
C ASP A 152 9.66 3.19 -0.87
N ASN A 153 9.81 3.26 0.46
CA ASN A 153 9.77 4.51 1.21
C ASN A 153 10.87 5.48 0.82
N TYR A 154 12.06 4.96 0.51
CA TYR A 154 13.18 5.78 0.08
C TYR A 154 12.87 6.49 -1.24
N SER A 155 12.39 5.76 -2.26
CA SER A 155 12.01 6.34 -3.55
C SER A 155 10.85 7.34 -3.42
N ALA A 156 9.89 7.14 -2.50
CA ALA A 156 8.84 8.11 -2.24
C ALA A 156 9.40 9.46 -1.76
N GLY A 157 10.44 9.43 -0.93
CA GLY A 157 11.19 10.62 -0.51
C GLY A 157 11.93 11.28 -1.67
N VAL A 158 12.63 10.49 -2.47
CA VAL A 158 13.35 10.96 -3.66
C VAL A 158 12.43 11.68 -4.63
N PHE A 159 11.24 11.15 -4.93
CA PHE A 159 10.28 11.80 -5.83
C PHE A 159 9.84 13.19 -5.35
N CYS A 160 9.62 13.36 -4.05
CA CYS A 160 9.32 14.67 -3.47
C CYS A 160 10.51 15.64 -3.64
N ALA A 161 11.72 15.17 -3.43
CA ALA A 161 12.94 15.97 -3.59
C ALA A 161 13.19 16.38 -5.06
N GLU A 162 12.99 15.48 -6.00
CA GLU A 162 13.15 15.76 -7.44
C GLU A 162 12.17 16.84 -7.92
N ASP A 163 10.92 16.79 -7.46
CA ASP A 163 9.95 17.84 -7.74
C ASP A 163 10.36 19.16 -7.11
N LEU A 164 10.81 19.14 -5.84
CA LEU A 164 11.29 20.32 -5.14
C LEU A 164 12.46 20.99 -5.87
N ILE A 165 13.48 20.23 -6.27
CA ILE A 165 14.64 20.75 -7.02
C ILE A 165 14.20 21.39 -8.31
N ARG A 166 13.23 20.81 -9.02
CA ARG A 166 12.68 21.37 -10.26
C ARG A 166 11.93 22.69 -10.03
N ARG A 167 11.22 22.82 -8.91
CA ARG A 167 10.45 24.03 -8.54
C ARG A 167 11.34 25.15 -8.02
N MET A 168 12.38 24.80 -7.25
CA MET A 168 13.28 25.72 -6.59
C MET A 168 14.74 25.43 -6.94
N PRO A 169 15.16 25.73 -8.21
CA PRO A 169 16.50 25.38 -8.68
C PRO A 169 17.63 26.16 -7.99
N ASP A 170 17.32 27.26 -7.31
CA ASP A 170 18.27 28.05 -6.54
C ASP A 170 18.43 27.57 -5.09
N GLY A 171 17.69 26.52 -4.67
CA GLY A 171 17.67 25.98 -3.32
C GLY A 171 16.74 26.74 -2.38
N GLY A 172 16.88 26.51 -1.08
CA GLY A 172 16.06 27.14 -0.05
C GLY A 172 16.20 26.48 1.33
N GLN A 173 15.37 26.90 2.27
CA GLN A 173 15.36 26.43 3.65
C GLN A 173 14.27 25.37 3.85
N ILE A 174 14.64 24.22 4.41
CA ILE A 174 13.75 23.07 4.63
C ILE A 174 13.49 22.87 6.12
N GLY A 175 12.21 22.76 6.48
CA GLY A 175 11.77 22.17 7.74
C GLY A 175 11.33 20.73 7.53
N ILE A 176 11.74 19.83 8.42
CA ILE A 176 11.38 18.40 8.35
C ILE A 176 10.44 18.05 9.50
N LEU A 177 9.32 17.39 9.17
CA LEU A 177 8.42 16.76 10.12
C LEU A 177 8.59 15.24 9.97
N GLU A 178 9.08 14.60 11.01
CA GLU A 178 9.50 13.20 10.99
C GLU A 178 9.06 12.43 12.24
N CYS A 179 9.13 11.11 12.18
CA CYS A 179 9.06 10.22 13.34
C CYS A 179 10.24 9.25 13.30
N THR A 180 11.21 9.46 14.18
CA THR A 180 12.43 8.63 14.24
C THR A 180 12.21 7.25 14.86
N GLU A 181 11.03 7.02 15.43
CA GLU A 181 10.61 5.74 16.03
C GLU A 181 9.98 4.80 15.00
N ILE A 182 9.63 5.31 13.79
CA ILE A 182 9.01 4.55 12.70
C ILE A 182 10.00 4.43 11.54
N SER A 183 10.52 3.24 11.28
CA SER A 183 11.56 2.98 10.27
C SER A 183 11.15 3.42 8.85
N SER A 184 9.89 3.19 8.47
CA SER A 184 9.38 3.62 7.16
C SER A 184 9.41 5.15 7.00
N VAL A 185 9.11 5.91 8.06
CA VAL A 185 9.22 7.39 8.03
C VAL A 185 10.68 7.83 7.94
N VAL A 186 11.59 7.14 8.64
CA VAL A 186 13.04 7.44 8.56
C VAL A 186 13.54 7.21 7.13
N GLU A 187 13.17 6.12 6.47
CA GLU A 187 13.55 5.84 5.08
C GLU A 187 13.05 6.92 4.11
N ARG A 188 11.81 7.40 4.27
CA ARG A 188 11.23 8.51 3.48
C ARG A 188 12.07 9.78 3.58
N ILE A 189 12.42 10.15 4.80
CA ILE A 189 13.21 11.36 5.06
C ILE A 189 14.64 11.19 4.53
N ASN A 190 15.26 10.02 4.69
CA ASN A 190 16.59 9.75 4.15
C ASN A 190 16.63 9.90 2.62
N GLY A 191 15.65 9.31 1.91
CA GLY A 191 15.55 9.43 0.46
C GLY A 191 15.42 10.89 0.01
N PHE A 192 14.59 11.67 0.71
CA PHE A 192 14.43 13.08 0.43
C PHE A 192 15.72 13.87 0.67
N GLU A 193 16.36 13.70 1.83
CA GLU A 193 17.58 14.44 2.20
C GLU A 193 18.77 14.13 1.30
N GLU A 194 18.98 12.84 0.98
CA GLU A 194 20.05 12.44 0.07
C GLU A 194 19.84 13.04 -1.32
N ALA A 195 18.61 13.10 -1.81
CA ALA A 195 18.31 13.66 -3.12
C ALA A 195 18.47 15.19 -3.18
N VAL A 196 18.13 15.95 -2.11
CA VAL A 196 18.36 17.39 -2.07
C VAL A 196 19.79 17.77 -1.73
N GLN A 197 20.62 16.82 -1.32
CA GLN A 197 22.01 17.05 -1.00
C GLN A 197 22.74 17.67 -2.22
N ASN A 198 23.44 18.76 -2.00
CA ASN A 198 24.14 19.52 -3.03
C ASN A 198 23.24 20.27 -4.06
N ALA A 199 21.94 20.34 -3.85
CA ALA A 199 20.99 21.08 -4.68
C ALA A 199 20.67 22.49 -4.14
N GLY A 200 21.50 23.03 -3.21
CA GLY A 200 21.36 24.38 -2.66
C GLY A 200 20.35 24.50 -1.51
N PHE A 201 19.88 23.37 -0.97
CA PHE A 201 18.95 23.35 0.15
C PHE A 201 19.69 23.19 1.49
N GLU A 202 19.13 23.82 2.54
CA GLU A 202 19.61 23.70 3.93
C GLU A 202 18.45 23.28 4.84
N VAL A 203 18.65 22.22 5.65
CA VAL A 203 17.68 21.80 6.67
C VAL A 203 17.86 22.71 7.89
N THR A 204 16.94 23.64 8.10
CA THR A 204 17.00 24.65 9.19
C THR A 204 16.27 24.21 10.44
N GLY A 205 15.42 23.18 10.38
CA GLY A 205 14.72 22.68 11.55
C GLY A 205 14.10 21.31 11.37
N ARG A 206 13.95 20.60 12.52
CA ARG A 206 13.30 19.28 12.57
C ARG A 206 12.28 19.21 13.70
N ILE A 207 11.15 18.55 13.39
CA ILE A 207 10.11 18.24 14.38
C ILE A 207 9.93 16.73 14.38
N SER A 208 10.46 16.07 15.42
CA SER A 208 10.19 14.64 15.63
C SER A 208 8.99 14.49 16.58
N ALA A 209 7.96 13.81 16.09
CA ALA A 209 6.73 13.51 16.80
C ALA A 209 6.05 12.28 16.18
N MET A 210 5.18 11.60 16.93
CA MET A 210 4.26 10.63 16.34
C MET A 210 3.31 11.33 15.37
N PRO A 211 2.93 10.70 14.25
CA PRO A 211 2.07 11.33 13.23
C PRO A 211 0.71 11.81 13.77
N ASP A 212 0.19 11.18 14.82
CA ASP A 212 -1.08 11.53 15.47
C ASP A 212 -0.93 12.57 16.61
N ASP A 213 0.30 12.95 17.00
CA ASP A 213 0.54 13.99 18.01
C ASP A 213 0.46 15.41 17.40
N GLY A 214 -0.72 15.74 16.86
CA GLY A 214 -0.94 17.02 16.21
C GLY A 214 -0.74 18.24 17.13
N GLU A 215 -0.91 18.11 18.44
CA GLU A 215 -0.69 19.20 19.38
C GLU A 215 0.80 19.57 19.46
N LYS A 216 1.65 18.56 19.62
CA LYS A 216 3.12 18.74 19.66
C LYS A 216 3.62 19.31 18.34
N ILE A 217 3.10 18.78 17.19
CA ILE A 217 3.46 19.25 15.86
C ILE A 217 3.08 20.72 15.71
N ARG A 218 1.83 21.12 15.98
CA ARG A 218 1.35 22.51 15.87
C ARG A 218 2.18 23.46 16.71
N LYS A 219 2.46 23.10 17.98
CA LYS A 219 3.24 23.94 18.89
C LYS A 219 4.65 24.18 18.38
N LYS A 220 5.35 23.11 17.98
CA LYS A 220 6.74 23.20 17.51
C LYS A 220 6.82 23.90 16.14
N LEU A 221 5.87 23.67 15.24
CA LEU A 221 5.84 24.28 13.92
C LEU A 221 5.58 25.80 14.01
N ARG A 222 4.66 26.26 14.86
CA ARG A 222 4.49 27.71 15.10
C ARG A 222 5.78 28.36 15.59
N SER A 223 6.56 27.69 16.43
CA SER A 223 7.86 28.18 16.85
C SER A 223 8.85 28.25 15.71
N MET A 224 8.95 27.20 14.89
CA MET A 224 9.84 27.13 13.72
C MET A 224 9.51 28.23 12.69
N LEU A 225 8.22 28.47 12.43
CA LEU A 225 7.77 29.52 11.49
C LEU A 225 8.01 30.96 11.98
N SER A 226 8.25 31.14 13.29
CA SER A 226 8.54 32.42 13.89
C SER A 226 10.04 32.71 14.00
N ASP A 227 10.90 31.78 13.60
CA ASP A 227 12.35 31.88 13.61
C ASP A 227 12.86 32.76 12.45
N GLU A 228 14.05 33.35 12.61
CA GLU A 228 14.73 34.11 11.56
C GLU A 228 15.06 33.25 10.34
N HIS A 229 15.28 31.94 10.55
CA HIS A 229 15.53 30.93 9.52
C HIS A 229 14.28 30.05 9.25
N SER A 230 13.13 30.70 9.18
CA SER A 230 11.86 30.02 8.88
C SER A 230 11.91 29.29 7.52
N PRO A 231 11.43 28.05 7.43
CA PRO A 231 11.52 27.26 6.21
C PRO A 231 10.69 27.82 5.07
N ASP A 232 11.20 27.66 3.84
CA ASP A 232 10.49 27.86 2.57
C ASP A 232 9.68 26.61 2.19
N VAL A 233 10.11 25.45 2.70
CA VAL A 233 9.57 24.14 2.38
C VAL A 233 9.42 23.30 3.64
N LEU A 234 8.31 22.58 3.76
CA LEU A 234 8.11 21.56 4.77
C LEU A 234 8.05 20.18 4.11
N MET A 235 8.99 19.32 4.45
CA MET A 235 8.92 17.89 4.12
C MET A 235 8.28 17.14 5.28
N CYS A 236 7.13 16.52 5.03
CA CYS A 236 6.36 15.78 6.03
C CYS A 236 6.43 14.29 5.69
N GLY A 237 6.95 13.49 6.61
CA GLY A 237 7.12 12.05 6.42
C GLY A 237 5.81 11.25 6.45
N ASP A 238 4.66 11.90 6.76
CA ASP A 238 3.33 11.28 6.85
C ASP A 238 2.23 12.28 6.51
N ASP A 239 1.09 11.80 5.97
CA ASP A 239 -0.05 12.63 5.57
C ASP A 239 -0.68 13.42 6.73
N ARG A 240 -0.74 12.85 7.93
CA ARG A 240 -1.30 13.52 9.13
C ARG A 240 -0.43 14.69 9.55
N MET A 241 0.90 14.53 9.46
CA MET A 241 1.85 15.61 9.68
C MET A 241 1.67 16.73 8.66
N ALA A 242 1.49 16.38 7.37
CA ALA A 242 1.31 17.36 6.31
C ALA A 242 0.00 18.14 6.46
N LEU A 243 -1.11 17.46 6.75
CA LEU A 243 -2.41 18.11 6.98
C LEU A 243 -2.33 19.05 8.21
N CYS A 244 -1.69 18.60 9.29
CA CYS A 244 -1.45 19.43 10.48
C CYS A 244 -0.57 20.66 10.17
N ALA A 245 0.46 20.48 9.33
CA ALA A 245 1.33 21.59 8.91
C ALA A 245 0.55 22.61 8.08
N MET A 246 -0.29 22.16 7.14
CA MET A 246 -1.11 23.05 6.31
C MET A 246 -2.09 23.87 7.15
N ASP A 247 -2.72 23.29 8.18
CA ASP A 247 -3.57 24.04 9.12
C ASP A 247 -2.78 25.15 9.81
N VAL A 248 -1.56 24.83 10.29
CA VAL A 248 -0.71 25.84 10.96
C VAL A 248 -0.26 26.96 10.02
N LEU A 249 0.08 26.62 8.77
CA LEU A 249 0.44 27.61 7.75
C LEU A 249 -0.73 28.54 7.43
N GLN A 250 -1.93 27.99 7.28
CA GLN A 250 -3.15 28.77 7.07
C GLN A 250 -3.42 29.73 8.25
N ASP A 251 -3.37 29.23 9.48
CA ASP A 251 -3.56 30.02 10.70
C ASP A 251 -2.53 31.14 10.85
N SER A 252 -1.29 30.90 10.38
CA SER A 252 -0.17 31.81 10.48
C SER A 252 -0.03 32.76 9.28
N GLY A 253 -0.90 32.62 8.27
CA GLY A 253 -0.86 33.44 7.04
C GLY A 253 0.38 33.16 6.16
N ARG A 254 1.04 31.99 6.31
CA ARG A 254 2.25 31.58 5.59
C ARG A 254 1.89 30.79 4.33
N SER A 255 1.29 31.48 3.36
CA SER A 255 0.95 30.90 2.04
C SER A 255 2.14 30.76 1.08
N ASP A 256 3.31 31.24 1.51
CA ASP A 256 4.59 31.19 0.80
C ASP A 256 5.33 29.86 0.98
N VAL A 257 4.98 29.07 2.00
CA VAL A 257 5.66 27.80 2.31
C VAL A 257 5.08 26.65 1.51
N ILE A 258 5.96 25.89 0.87
CA ILE A 258 5.60 24.67 0.10
C ILE A 258 5.58 23.46 1.01
N VAL A 259 4.61 22.56 0.86
CA VAL A 259 4.50 21.33 1.64
C VAL A 259 4.61 20.10 0.75
N TYR A 260 5.37 19.11 1.17
CA TYR A 260 5.37 17.74 0.62
C TYR A 260 4.90 16.75 1.67
N SER A 261 4.24 15.68 1.21
CA SER A 261 3.72 14.60 2.04
C SER A 261 4.13 13.25 1.49
N ILE A 262 4.19 12.23 2.36
CA ILE A 262 4.28 10.84 1.91
C ILE A 262 3.13 10.04 2.52
N GLY A 263 2.38 9.37 1.63
CA GLY A 263 1.19 8.58 1.98
C GLY A 263 0.24 8.45 0.79
N GLY A 264 -0.66 9.39 0.59
CA GLY A 264 -1.64 9.38 -0.50
C GLY A 264 -3.05 9.07 -0.06
N SER A 265 -3.38 9.37 1.20
CA SER A 265 -4.74 9.23 1.74
C SER A 265 -5.74 10.13 0.99
N PRO A 266 -7.05 9.78 0.99
CA PRO A 266 -8.09 10.63 0.42
C PRO A 266 -8.05 12.07 0.93
N ALA A 267 -7.73 12.27 2.22
CA ALA A 267 -7.68 13.58 2.84
C ALA A 267 -6.56 14.45 2.25
N VAL A 268 -5.33 13.92 2.12
CA VAL A 268 -4.20 14.66 1.56
C VAL A 268 -4.38 14.90 0.06
N LYS A 269 -4.90 13.93 -0.70
CA LYS A 269 -5.22 14.11 -2.12
C LYS A 269 -6.30 15.18 -2.35
N SER A 270 -7.34 15.18 -1.51
CA SER A 270 -8.36 16.24 -1.53
C SER A 270 -7.76 17.62 -1.20
N ALA A 271 -6.79 17.67 -0.29
CA ALA A 271 -6.06 18.89 0.01
C ALA A 271 -5.19 19.35 -1.15
N LEU A 272 -4.50 18.43 -1.84
CA LEU A 272 -3.68 18.72 -3.02
C LEU A 272 -4.50 19.36 -4.16
N LYS A 273 -5.74 18.92 -4.34
CA LYS A 273 -6.63 19.39 -5.43
C LYS A 273 -7.13 20.83 -5.22
N LYS A 274 -7.06 21.39 -4.01
CA LYS A 274 -7.47 22.78 -3.76
C LYS A 274 -6.52 23.75 -4.44
N THR A 275 -7.06 24.80 -5.07
CA THR A 275 -6.30 25.76 -5.87
C THR A 275 -5.27 26.54 -5.05
N ASP A 276 -5.59 26.83 -3.78
CA ASP A 276 -4.79 27.60 -2.84
C ASP A 276 -4.01 26.72 -1.83
N SER A 277 -3.89 25.42 -2.11
CA SER A 277 -3.17 24.50 -1.25
C SER A 277 -1.66 24.77 -1.22
N ALA A 278 -1.07 24.77 -0.04
CA ALA A 278 0.37 24.76 0.14
C ALA A 278 1.03 23.44 -0.30
N LEU A 279 0.25 22.36 -0.42
CA LEU A 279 0.74 21.04 -0.81
C LEU A 279 1.12 21.05 -2.29
N ALA A 280 2.39 20.74 -2.57
CA ALA A 280 2.95 20.69 -3.92
C ALA A 280 2.89 19.30 -4.53
N GLY A 281 3.08 18.27 -3.70
CA GLY A 281 3.11 16.89 -4.16
C GLY A 281 3.12 15.87 -3.02
N ILE A 282 2.89 14.62 -3.41
CA ILE A 282 2.75 13.48 -2.51
C ILE A 282 3.60 12.33 -3.07
N GLY A 283 4.54 11.79 -2.26
CA GLY A 283 5.11 10.48 -2.50
C GLY A 283 4.06 9.42 -2.11
N ALA A 284 3.39 8.86 -3.09
CA ALA A 284 2.21 8.03 -2.86
C ALA A 284 2.57 6.57 -2.63
N LEU A 285 1.99 5.98 -1.59
CA LEU A 285 2.08 4.57 -1.20
C LEU A 285 0.86 3.82 -1.73
N SER A 286 0.98 2.49 -1.85
CA SER A 286 -0.09 1.63 -2.34
C SER A 286 -0.44 0.50 -1.36
N PRO A 287 -1.24 0.76 -0.31
CA PRO A 287 -1.68 -0.28 0.62
C PRO A 287 -2.52 -1.36 -0.08
N ILE A 288 -3.23 -1.01 -1.17
CA ILE A 288 -4.00 -1.96 -1.95
C ILE A 288 -3.07 -3.00 -2.62
N ASN A 289 -2.00 -2.54 -3.28
CA ASN A 289 -1.05 -3.47 -3.90
C ASN A 289 -0.22 -4.22 -2.87
N MET A 290 0.07 -3.61 -1.72
CA MET A 290 0.73 -4.29 -0.60
C MET A 290 -0.10 -5.47 -0.10
N GLY A 291 -1.40 -5.30 0.10
CA GLY A 291 -2.30 -6.38 0.53
C GLY A 291 -2.40 -7.52 -0.48
N LYS A 292 -2.55 -7.19 -1.77
CA LYS A 292 -2.53 -8.20 -2.85
C LYS A 292 -1.21 -8.97 -2.90
N THR A 293 -0.09 -8.26 -2.74
CA THR A 293 1.25 -8.86 -2.72
C THR A 293 1.42 -9.76 -1.50
N ALA A 294 0.90 -9.33 -0.33
CA ALA A 294 0.96 -10.12 0.90
C ALA A 294 0.24 -11.48 0.74
N VAL A 295 -0.98 -11.48 0.22
CA VAL A 295 -1.75 -12.71 0.02
C VAL A 295 -1.08 -13.62 -1.01
N LYS A 296 -0.59 -13.06 -2.13
CA LYS A 296 0.17 -13.82 -3.13
C LYS A 296 1.42 -14.45 -2.52
N THR A 297 2.17 -13.69 -1.71
CA THR A 297 3.39 -14.19 -1.05
C THR A 297 3.09 -15.29 -0.05
N ALA A 298 2.02 -15.15 0.75
CA ALA A 298 1.59 -16.17 1.69
C ALA A 298 1.16 -17.46 0.96
N SER A 299 0.44 -17.35 -0.17
CA SER A 299 0.06 -18.52 -0.99
C SER A 299 1.31 -19.23 -1.52
N VAL A 300 2.29 -18.50 -2.05
CA VAL A 300 3.57 -19.08 -2.53
C VAL A 300 4.32 -19.75 -1.39
N LEU A 301 4.37 -19.13 -0.20
CA LEU A 301 5.03 -19.68 0.98
C LEU A 301 4.39 -21.02 1.43
N LEU A 302 3.05 -21.07 1.49
CA LEU A 302 2.33 -22.28 1.90
C LEU A 302 2.46 -23.41 0.86
N GLU A 303 2.53 -23.08 -0.42
CA GLU A 303 2.65 -24.08 -1.50
C GLU A 303 4.08 -24.64 -1.65
N ASN A 304 5.08 -23.76 -1.52
CA ASN A 304 6.48 -24.07 -1.85
C ASN A 304 7.40 -24.19 -0.62
N GLY A 305 6.93 -23.81 0.56
CA GLY A 305 7.73 -23.78 1.81
C GLY A 305 8.74 -22.64 1.87
N ALA A 306 8.73 -21.71 0.90
CA ALA A 306 9.58 -20.54 0.87
C ALA A 306 8.99 -19.44 -0.03
N CYS A 307 9.31 -18.18 0.26
CA CYS A 307 8.95 -17.03 -0.56
C CYS A 307 10.15 -16.07 -0.69
N GLU A 308 9.97 -15.00 -1.45
CA GLU A 308 10.95 -13.91 -1.50
C GLU A 308 11.04 -13.23 -0.14
N PRO A 309 12.25 -13.08 0.44
CA PRO A 309 12.41 -12.62 1.81
C PRO A 309 12.03 -11.15 2.01
N GLU A 310 12.17 -10.33 0.97
CA GLU A 310 11.85 -8.90 1.02
C GLU A 310 11.22 -8.45 -0.30
N ILE A 311 10.06 -7.83 -0.23
CA ILE A 311 9.37 -7.24 -1.39
C ILE A 311 9.04 -5.80 -1.07
N TYR A 312 9.42 -4.89 -1.98
CA TYR A 312 9.07 -3.47 -1.89
C TYR A 312 8.06 -3.11 -2.97
N VAL A 313 6.89 -2.66 -2.52
CA VAL A 313 5.82 -2.19 -3.40
C VAL A 313 6.20 -0.81 -3.94
N GLU A 314 6.11 -0.67 -5.26
CA GLU A 314 6.44 0.59 -5.94
C GLU A 314 5.60 1.75 -5.40
N THR A 315 6.26 2.91 -5.31
CA THR A 315 5.68 4.20 -4.95
C THR A 315 5.74 5.13 -6.16
N PHE A 316 4.96 6.19 -6.13
CA PHE A 316 4.89 7.10 -7.27
C PHE A 316 4.59 8.53 -6.80
N PHE A 317 4.82 9.51 -7.66
CA PHE A 317 4.58 10.91 -7.33
C PHE A 317 3.21 11.38 -7.81
N ILE A 318 2.43 11.98 -6.91
CA ILE A 318 1.16 12.62 -7.24
C ILE A 318 1.27 14.11 -7.00
N ASP A 319 0.95 14.89 -8.03
CA ASP A 319 0.84 16.34 -8.00
C ASP A 319 -0.49 16.80 -8.61
N ARG A 320 -0.64 18.13 -8.82
CA ARG A 320 -1.86 18.70 -9.42
C ARG A 320 -2.04 18.36 -10.89
N GLU A 321 -0.98 18.00 -11.60
CA GLU A 321 -1.04 17.69 -13.02
C GLU A 321 -1.58 16.28 -13.25
N ASN A 322 -1.33 15.35 -12.32
CA ASN A 322 -1.70 13.95 -12.46
C ASN A 322 -2.75 13.44 -11.48
N ILE A 323 -3.16 14.23 -10.47
CA ILE A 323 -4.12 13.81 -9.43
C ILE A 323 -5.45 13.27 -9.99
N ASP A 324 -5.90 13.77 -11.14
CA ASP A 324 -7.14 13.29 -11.76
C ASP A 324 -7.05 11.86 -12.29
N MET A 325 -5.84 11.31 -12.49
CA MET A 325 -5.61 9.92 -12.85
C MET A 325 -5.78 8.97 -11.64
N TYR A 326 -5.54 9.48 -10.43
CA TYR A 326 -5.56 8.69 -9.19
C TYR A 326 -6.85 8.85 -8.38
N GLY A 327 -7.64 9.90 -8.64
CA GLY A 327 -8.81 10.25 -7.86
C GLY A 327 -8.48 10.73 -6.45
N THR A 328 -9.49 11.17 -5.71
CA THR A 328 -9.36 11.72 -4.34
C THR A 328 -10.15 10.95 -3.29
N ASP A 329 -10.83 9.89 -3.67
CA ASP A 329 -11.82 9.16 -2.86
C ASP A 329 -11.33 7.82 -2.31
N GLY A 330 -10.13 7.38 -2.67
CA GLY A 330 -9.52 6.13 -2.20
C GLY A 330 -7.99 6.21 -2.17
N TRP A 331 -7.35 5.12 -1.79
CA TRP A 331 -5.91 4.86 -1.95
C TRP A 331 -5.62 4.23 -3.32
N GLN A 332 -4.35 4.05 -3.63
CA GLN A 332 -3.87 3.36 -4.83
C GLN A 332 -3.45 1.93 -4.55
#